data_75887e73ab936eb738627fab1a2630bc
#
_entry.id   75887e73ab936eb738627fab1a2630bc
#
_cell.length_a   1.000
_cell.length_b   1.000
_cell.length_c   1.000
_cell.angle_alpha   90.00
_cell.angle_beta   90.00
_cell.angle_gamma   90.00
#
_symmetry.space_group_name_H-M   'P 1'
#
loop_
_entity.id
_entity.type
_entity.pdbx_description
1 polymer ?
#
loop_
_entity_poly.entity_id
_entity_poly.type
_entity_poly.pdbx_seq_one_letter_code
_entity_poly.pdbx_strand_id
1 'polypeptide(L)'
;MTQFREFYNADMSRYESKPDIYVRMFLYFGRRTMCSKFYPIKLLYKLLFRLLGNMRGMEISTLAKIERGLYLGHAWNITINPAVEIGYNCNIHKGVVIGRVNRGEHEGVPTIGNKVWIGINAAIVGKINIGDDVLIAPNSFVNVDVPSHSIVFGNPCVIKHRENATEHYVNNCYSSNQ
;
A
#
# COMPACT_ATOMS: atom_id res chain seq x y z
N MET A 1 -19.42 -4.86 -14.31
CA MET A 1 -18.55 -5.67 -13.40
C MET A 1 -18.82 -5.19 -11.98
N THR A 2 -18.83 -6.05 -10.94
CA THR A 2 -19.02 -5.57 -9.56
C THR A 2 -17.74 -4.85 -9.09
N GLN A 3 -17.86 -3.78 -8.32
CA GLN A 3 -16.73 -3.02 -7.74
C GLN A 3 -15.67 -3.94 -7.11
N PHE A 4 -16.09 -4.98 -6.40
CA PHE A 4 -15.18 -5.97 -5.83
C PHE A 4 -14.29 -6.65 -6.90
N ARG A 5 -14.90 -7.12 -8.03
CA ARG A 5 -14.14 -7.81 -9.09
C ARG A 5 -13.12 -6.89 -9.72
N GLU A 6 -13.46 -5.63 -9.87
CA GLU A 6 -12.57 -4.61 -10.42
C GLU A 6 -11.33 -4.42 -9.54
N PHE A 7 -11.52 -4.20 -8.24
CA PHE A 7 -10.39 -4.05 -7.30
C PHE A 7 -9.54 -5.31 -7.21
N TYR A 8 -10.17 -6.49 -7.02
CA TYR A 8 -9.45 -7.74 -6.85
C TYR A 8 -8.68 -8.16 -8.11
N ASN A 9 -9.30 -8.01 -9.29
CA ASN A 9 -8.63 -8.34 -10.54
C ASN A 9 -7.45 -7.38 -10.82
N ALA A 10 -7.62 -6.09 -10.52
CA ALA A 10 -6.54 -5.11 -10.62
C ALA A 10 -5.36 -5.46 -9.71
N ASP A 11 -5.63 -5.91 -8.48
CA ASP A 11 -4.55 -6.36 -7.58
C ASP A 11 -3.89 -7.63 -8.12
N MET A 12 -4.67 -8.59 -8.61
CA MET A 12 -4.13 -9.85 -9.14
C MET A 12 -3.33 -9.68 -10.44
N SER A 13 -3.69 -8.72 -11.30
CA SER A 13 -2.96 -8.45 -12.54
C SER A 13 -1.54 -7.91 -12.31
N ARG A 14 -1.24 -7.41 -11.10
CA ARG A 14 0.09 -6.91 -10.74
C ARG A 14 1.14 -8.00 -10.61
N TYR A 15 0.73 -9.25 -10.45
CA TYR A 15 1.63 -10.40 -10.26
C TYR A 15 1.89 -11.11 -11.59
N GLU A 16 3.15 -11.33 -11.96
CA GLU A 16 3.54 -12.10 -13.16
C GLU A 16 3.09 -13.55 -13.08
N SER A 17 3.20 -14.14 -11.89
CA SER A 17 2.65 -15.46 -11.56
C SER A 17 1.66 -15.33 -10.42
N LYS A 18 0.76 -16.30 -10.27
CA LYS A 18 -0.22 -16.26 -9.16
C LYS A 18 0.51 -16.13 -7.82
N PRO A 19 0.22 -15.13 -7.01
CA PRO A 19 0.80 -15.02 -5.69
C PRO A 19 0.39 -16.20 -4.81
N ASP A 20 1.10 -16.40 -3.71
CA ASP A 20 0.78 -17.46 -2.76
C ASP A 20 -0.69 -17.38 -2.29
N ILE A 21 -1.23 -18.52 -1.88
CA ILE A 21 -2.65 -18.61 -1.47
C ILE A 21 -2.99 -17.63 -0.35
N TYR A 22 -2.05 -17.36 0.53
CA TYR A 22 -2.24 -16.44 1.65
C TYR A 22 -2.48 -15.01 1.16
N VAL A 23 -1.62 -14.47 0.28
CA VAL A 23 -1.76 -13.13 -0.31
C VAL A 23 -3.09 -13.02 -1.07
N ARG A 24 -3.44 -14.05 -1.84
CA ARG A 24 -4.72 -14.10 -2.56
C ARG A 24 -5.91 -14.02 -1.63
N MET A 25 -5.93 -14.80 -0.55
CA MET A 25 -7.02 -14.78 0.44
C MET A 25 -7.07 -13.47 1.21
N PHE A 26 -5.91 -12.94 1.59
CA PHE A 26 -5.81 -11.67 2.30
C PHE A 26 -6.40 -10.53 1.45
N LEU A 27 -5.95 -10.35 0.22
CA LEU A 27 -6.50 -9.34 -0.70
C LEU A 27 -7.99 -9.59 -1.00
N TYR A 28 -8.40 -10.85 -1.20
CA TYR A 28 -9.80 -11.19 -1.43
C TYR A 28 -10.70 -10.72 -0.27
N PHE A 29 -10.38 -11.09 0.97
CA PHE A 29 -11.21 -10.73 2.12
C PHE A 29 -11.13 -9.23 2.44
N GLY A 30 -9.98 -8.58 2.24
CA GLY A 30 -9.83 -7.14 2.35
C GLY A 30 -10.75 -6.40 1.39
N ARG A 31 -10.70 -6.73 0.10
CA ARG A 31 -11.56 -6.11 -0.94
C ARG A 31 -13.05 -6.45 -0.75
N ARG A 32 -13.37 -7.68 -0.32
CA ARG A 32 -14.76 -8.03 0.05
C ARG A 32 -15.28 -7.22 1.22
N THR A 33 -14.46 -6.97 2.24
CA THR A 33 -14.85 -6.12 3.38
C THR A 33 -15.15 -4.70 2.93
N MET A 34 -14.35 -4.13 2.03
CA MET A 34 -14.56 -2.78 1.50
C MET A 34 -15.86 -2.67 0.69
N CYS A 35 -16.13 -3.65 -0.16
CA CYS A 35 -17.23 -3.60 -1.15
C CYS A 35 -18.55 -4.20 -0.66
N SER A 36 -18.59 -4.90 0.49
CA SER A 36 -19.80 -5.54 0.97
C SER A 36 -20.74 -4.55 1.63
N LYS A 37 -22.01 -4.54 1.19
CA LYS A 37 -23.09 -3.73 1.77
C LYS A 37 -23.87 -4.46 2.87
N PHE A 38 -23.91 -5.80 2.83
CA PHE A 38 -24.63 -6.61 3.82
C PHE A 38 -23.78 -6.81 5.07
N TYR A 39 -24.19 -6.20 6.16
CA TYR A 39 -23.40 -6.07 7.39
C TYR A 39 -22.90 -7.41 7.99
N PRO A 40 -23.70 -8.47 8.13
CA PRO A 40 -23.22 -9.74 8.68
C PRO A 40 -22.10 -10.38 7.85
N ILE A 41 -22.23 -10.36 6.53
CA ILE A 41 -21.19 -10.88 5.60
C ILE A 41 -19.94 -9.99 5.66
N LYS A 42 -20.12 -8.67 5.73
CA LYS A 42 -18.99 -7.73 5.88
C LYS A 42 -18.21 -8.03 7.15
N LEU A 43 -18.89 -8.32 8.27
CA LEU A 43 -18.25 -8.65 9.54
C LEU A 43 -17.45 -9.96 9.44
N LEU A 44 -18.01 -10.99 8.79
CA LEU A 44 -17.30 -12.25 8.55
C LEU A 44 -16.03 -12.03 7.71
N TYR A 45 -16.12 -11.28 6.60
CA TYR A 45 -14.93 -10.97 5.78
C TYR A 45 -13.88 -10.18 6.56
N LYS A 46 -14.32 -9.21 7.38
CA LYS A 46 -13.41 -8.44 8.24
C LYS A 46 -12.70 -9.32 9.26
N LEU A 47 -13.41 -10.29 9.85
CA LEU A 47 -12.82 -11.26 10.79
C LEU A 47 -11.75 -12.12 10.07
N LEU A 48 -12.07 -12.69 8.91
CA LEU A 48 -11.14 -13.51 8.13
C LEU A 48 -9.92 -12.70 7.67
N PHE A 49 -10.12 -11.48 7.22
CA PHE A 49 -9.05 -10.56 6.88
C PHE A 49 -8.11 -10.30 8.06
N ARG A 50 -8.67 -10.04 9.25
CA ARG A 50 -7.90 -9.81 10.47
C ARG A 50 -7.14 -11.05 10.93
N LEU A 51 -7.77 -12.22 10.88
CA LEU A 51 -7.11 -13.48 11.23
C LEU A 51 -5.90 -13.77 10.32
N LEU A 52 -6.07 -13.61 9.01
CA LEU A 52 -4.97 -13.71 8.06
C LEU A 52 -3.89 -12.66 8.34
N GLY A 53 -4.25 -11.40 8.58
CA GLY A 53 -3.29 -10.36 8.94
C GLY A 53 -2.44 -10.75 10.14
N ASN A 54 -3.07 -11.18 11.23
CA ASN A 54 -2.39 -11.58 12.46
C ASN A 54 -1.40 -12.74 12.24
N MET A 55 -1.69 -13.68 11.33
CA MET A 55 -0.79 -14.81 11.03
C MET A 55 0.57 -14.37 10.48
N ARG A 56 0.65 -13.22 9.84
CA ARG A 56 1.89 -12.67 9.26
C ARG A 56 2.27 -11.30 9.84
N GLY A 57 1.72 -10.91 11.00
CA GLY A 57 2.02 -9.63 11.63
C GLY A 57 1.58 -8.42 10.79
N MET A 58 0.59 -8.58 9.91
CA MET A 58 0.13 -7.47 9.08
C MET A 58 -1.02 -6.73 9.77
N GLU A 59 -0.80 -5.46 10.04
CA GLU A 59 -1.78 -4.52 10.61
C GLU A 59 -2.26 -3.54 9.54
N ILE A 60 -3.02 -4.05 8.58
CA ILE A 60 -3.62 -3.22 7.51
C ILE A 60 -5.10 -3.05 7.83
N SER A 61 -5.51 -1.80 8.06
CA SER A 61 -6.92 -1.50 8.34
C SER A 61 -7.77 -1.50 7.07
N THR A 62 -8.98 -2.05 7.17
CA THR A 62 -9.99 -1.92 6.11
C THR A 62 -10.59 -0.51 6.01
N LEU A 63 -10.22 0.41 6.90
CA LEU A 63 -10.58 1.83 6.83
C LEU A 63 -9.57 2.64 6.02
N ALA A 64 -8.35 2.15 5.86
CA ALA A 64 -7.37 2.78 4.97
C ALA A 64 -7.92 2.77 3.54
N LYS A 65 -7.79 3.91 2.87
CA LYS A 65 -8.23 4.05 1.49
C LYS A 65 -7.09 3.61 0.57
N ILE A 66 -7.16 2.38 0.08
CA ILE A 66 -6.14 1.82 -0.81
C ILE A 66 -6.78 1.54 -2.17
N GLU A 67 -6.29 2.24 -3.19
CA GLU A 67 -6.78 2.13 -4.55
C GLU A 67 -6.39 0.80 -5.22
N ARG A 68 -6.76 0.64 -6.49
CA ARG A 68 -6.60 -0.59 -7.29
C ARG A 68 -5.16 -0.84 -7.65
N GLY A 69 -4.81 -2.10 -7.86
CA GLY A 69 -3.47 -2.48 -8.28
C GLY A 69 -2.48 -2.51 -7.13
N LEU A 70 -2.93 -2.81 -5.90
CA LEU A 70 -2.05 -3.03 -4.77
C LEU A 70 -1.22 -4.30 -4.98
N TYR A 71 0.09 -4.17 -4.90
CA TYR A 71 1.03 -5.28 -4.87
C TYR A 71 1.66 -5.42 -3.48
N LEU A 72 1.57 -6.59 -2.87
CA LEU A 72 2.22 -6.91 -1.60
C LEU A 72 3.43 -7.82 -1.83
N GLY A 73 4.62 -7.24 -1.77
CA GLY A 73 5.88 -7.98 -1.94
C GLY A 73 6.34 -8.62 -0.64
N HIS A 74 6.45 -9.96 -0.61
CA HIS A 74 6.84 -10.68 0.61
C HIS A 74 5.95 -10.31 1.80
N ALA A 75 4.63 -10.35 1.64
CA ALA A 75 3.60 -9.87 2.55
C ALA A 75 3.78 -10.38 3.99
N TRP A 76 4.52 -9.64 4.81
CA TRP A 76 4.85 -9.94 6.20
C TRP A 76 5.17 -8.66 6.97
N ASN A 77 4.62 -8.52 8.19
CA ASN A 77 4.92 -7.42 9.13
C ASN A 77 4.74 -6.03 8.49
N ILE A 78 3.60 -5.80 7.85
CA ILE A 78 3.25 -4.51 7.22
C ILE A 78 2.23 -3.81 8.11
N THR A 79 2.51 -2.56 8.49
CA THR A 79 1.61 -1.75 9.30
C THR A 79 1.15 -0.52 8.52
N ILE A 80 -0.17 -0.36 8.35
CA ILE A 80 -0.77 0.81 7.69
C ILE A 80 -1.85 1.41 8.58
N ASN A 81 -1.66 2.68 8.96
CA ASN A 81 -2.63 3.39 9.78
C ASN A 81 -4.00 3.51 9.08
N PRO A 82 -5.12 3.39 9.82
CA PRO A 82 -6.48 3.45 9.27
C PRO A 82 -6.83 4.71 8.47
N ALA A 83 -6.17 5.82 8.71
CA ALA A 83 -6.45 7.09 8.03
C ALA A 83 -5.59 7.35 6.78
N VAL A 84 -4.69 6.43 6.43
CA VAL A 84 -3.79 6.55 5.27
C VAL A 84 -4.58 6.39 3.97
N GLU A 85 -4.19 7.19 2.97
CA GLU A 85 -4.66 7.10 1.59
C GLU A 85 -3.51 6.68 0.68
N ILE A 86 -3.74 5.67 -0.18
CA ILE A 86 -2.74 5.11 -1.09
C ILE A 86 -3.35 5.05 -2.49
N GLY A 87 -2.66 5.61 -3.45
CA GLY A 87 -3.07 5.65 -4.85
C GLY A 87 -2.94 4.32 -5.61
N TYR A 88 -3.08 4.39 -6.91
CA TYR A 88 -3.10 3.23 -7.82
C TYR A 88 -1.72 2.62 -8.00
N ASN A 89 -1.70 1.29 -8.19
CA ASN A 89 -0.51 0.55 -8.61
C ASN A 89 0.69 0.67 -7.66
N CYS A 90 0.44 0.78 -6.37
CA CYS A 90 1.51 0.86 -5.38
C CYS A 90 2.03 -0.53 -4.99
N ASN A 91 3.35 -0.62 -4.79
CA ASN A 91 4.04 -1.80 -4.29
C ASN A 91 4.45 -1.57 -2.85
N ILE A 92 4.03 -2.46 -1.95
CA ILE A 92 4.39 -2.40 -0.52
C ILE A 92 5.07 -3.70 -0.13
N HIS A 93 6.28 -3.60 0.41
CA HIS A 93 7.09 -4.75 0.77
C HIS A 93 7.07 -5.03 2.27
N LYS A 94 7.59 -6.20 2.67
CA LYS A 94 7.61 -6.62 4.07
C LYS A 94 8.25 -5.57 4.99
N GLY A 95 7.76 -5.49 6.23
CA GLY A 95 8.30 -4.62 7.25
C GLY A 95 7.99 -3.13 7.06
N VAL A 96 7.22 -2.75 6.04
CA VAL A 96 6.85 -1.35 5.81
C VAL A 96 5.90 -0.85 6.88
N VAL A 97 6.17 0.36 7.37
CA VAL A 97 5.31 1.09 8.30
C VAL A 97 4.84 2.39 7.67
N ILE A 98 3.51 2.58 7.53
CA ILE A 98 2.90 3.85 7.13
C ILE A 98 2.09 4.34 8.31
N GLY A 99 2.65 5.28 9.06
CA GLY A 99 2.24 5.59 10.43
C GLY A 99 1.84 7.03 10.68
N ARG A 100 1.24 7.24 11.87
CA ARG A 100 0.83 8.54 12.36
C ARG A 100 1.92 9.17 13.22
N VAL A 101 2.12 10.48 13.08
CA VAL A 101 2.79 11.32 14.07
C VAL A 101 1.71 12.00 14.91
N ASN A 102 1.86 11.97 16.23
CA ASN A 102 0.80 12.40 17.18
C ASN A 102 0.99 13.83 17.70
N ARG A 103 2.03 14.56 17.26
CA ARG A 103 2.33 15.93 17.71
C ARG A 103 3.27 16.65 16.76
N GLY A 104 3.26 18.00 16.84
CA GLY A 104 4.16 18.87 16.09
C GLY A 104 3.66 19.19 14.69
N GLU A 105 4.53 19.78 13.88
CA GLU A 105 4.20 20.30 12.54
C GLU A 105 3.65 19.24 11.58
N HIS A 106 4.17 18.02 11.70
CA HIS A 106 3.74 16.88 10.86
C HIS A 106 2.72 15.97 11.56
N GLU A 107 1.89 16.53 12.48
CA GLU A 107 0.82 15.72 13.09
C GLU A 107 -0.17 15.24 12.06
N GLY A 108 -0.35 13.90 11.98
CA GLY A 108 -1.26 13.26 11.03
C GLY A 108 -0.67 12.02 10.40
N VAL A 109 -1.18 11.66 9.23
CA VAL A 109 -0.80 10.46 8.48
C VAL A 109 -0.39 10.83 7.06
N PRO A 110 0.42 9.98 6.39
CA PRO A 110 0.83 10.21 5.01
C PRO A 110 -0.33 10.03 4.01
N THR A 111 -0.23 10.75 2.90
CA THR A 111 -0.94 10.47 1.64
C THR A 111 0.08 9.99 0.62
N ILE A 112 -0.19 8.83 -0.01
CA ILE A 112 0.70 8.21 -0.99
C ILE A 112 0.06 8.32 -2.37
N GLY A 113 0.80 8.82 -3.34
CA GLY A 113 0.39 8.94 -4.74
C GLY A 113 0.34 7.61 -5.49
N ASN A 114 0.34 7.68 -6.80
CA ASN A 114 0.24 6.53 -7.70
C ASN A 114 1.61 5.96 -8.05
N LYS A 115 1.67 4.66 -8.38
CA LYS A 115 2.91 3.99 -8.82
C LYS A 115 4.07 4.20 -7.84
N VAL A 116 3.78 4.18 -6.54
CA VAL A 116 4.83 4.29 -5.51
C VAL A 116 5.34 2.91 -5.15
N TRP A 117 6.67 2.73 -5.20
CA TRP A 117 7.35 1.53 -4.73
C TRP A 117 7.95 1.76 -3.36
N ILE A 118 7.51 1.00 -2.35
CA ILE A 118 7.96 1.15 -0.97
C ILE A 118 8.77 -0.08 -0.59
N GLY A 119 10.07 0.12 -0.44
CA GLY A 119 11.05 -0.92 -0.16
C GLY A 119 10.91 -1.52 1.24
N ILE A 120 11.59 -2.67 1.43
CA ILE A 120 11.58 -3.43 2.67
C ILE A 120 11.98 -2.56 3.87
N ASN A 121 11.22 -2.66 4.98
CA ASN A 121 11.46 -1.95 6.23
C ASN A 121 11.48 -0.41 6.11
N ALA A 122 10.95 0.17 5.05
CA ALA A 122 10.80 1.62 4.99
C ALA A 122 9.71 2.09 5.97
N ALA A 123 9.95 3.25 6.61
CA ALA A 123 9.00 3.89 7.51
C ALA A 123 8.62 5.27 6.93
N ILE A 124 7.31 5.49 6.73
CA ILE A 124 6.74 6.73 6.20
C ILE A 124 5.77 7.25 7.24
N VAL A 125 6.04 8.42 7.83
CA VAL A 125 5.29 8.87 8.99
C VAL A 125 4.97 10.37 8.94
N GLY A 126 3.81 10.72 9.50
CA GLY A 126 3.38 12.11 9.64
C GLY A 126 2.50 12.60 8.49
N LYS A 127 1.97 13.81 8.63
CA LYS A 127 1.15 14.48 7.62
C LYS A 127 2.06 14.98 6.49
N ILE A 128 2.40 14.08 5.59
CA ILE A 128 3.25 14.33 4.43
C ILE A 128 2.61 13.79 3.16
N ASN A 129 3.01 14.33 2.02
CA ASN A 129 2.54 13.91 0.71
C ASN A 129 3.71 13.24 -0.05
N ILE A 130 3.49 12.02 -0.47
CA ILE A 130 4.37 11.32 -1.40
C ILE A 130 3.72 11.41 -2.79
N GLY A 131 4.42 12.01 -3.73
CA GLY A 131 3.94 12.18 -5.10
C GLY A 131 3.84 10.86 -5.88
N ASP A 132 3.51 10.98 -7.16
CA ASP A 132 3.43 9.85 -8.09
C ASP A 132 4.82 9.41 -8.58
N ASP A 133 4.96 8.15 -8.98
CA ASP A 133 6.22 7.60 -9.50
C ASP A 133 7.40 7.84 -8.55
N VAL A 134 7.22 7.45 -7.27
CA VAL A 134 8.25 7.57 -6.23
C VAL A 134 8.77 6.21 -5.82
N LEU A 135 10.09 6.05 -5.82
CA LEU A 135 10.77 4.88 -5.29
C LEU A 135 11.36 5.19 -3.92
N ILE A 136 10.84 4.53 -2.88
CA ILE A 136 11.37 4.62 -1.52
C ILE A 136 12.25 3.39 -1.27
N ALA A 137 13.56 3.61 -1.16
CA ALA A 137 14.52 2.54 -0.98
C ALA A 137 14.34 1.80 0.37
N PRO A 138 14.80 0.54 0.47
CA PRO A 138 14.74 -0.21 1.73
C PRO A 138 15.39 0.55 2.90
N ASN A 139 14.82 0.36 4.12
CA ASN A 139 15.28 0.96 5.37
C ASN A 139 15.31 2.51 5.39
N SER A 140 14.56 3.17 4.50
CA SER A 140 14.44 4.63 4.52
C SER A 140 13.44 5.09 5.58
N PHE A 141 13.75 6.24 6.20
CA PHE A 141 12.84 6.94 7.10
C PHE A 141 12.37 8.23 6.46
N VAL A 142 11.09 8.30 6.10
CA VAL A 142 10.50 9.42 5.34
C VAL A 142 9.49 10.15 6.22
N ASN A 143 9.79 11.39 6.55
CA ASN A 143 8.97 12.27 7.37
C ASN A 143 8.84 13.69 6.78
N VAL A 144 9.08 13.81 5.48
CA VAL A 144 8.99 15.06 4.70
C VAL A 144 8.23 14.78 3.40
N ASP A 145 7.68 15.83 2.79
CA ASP A 145 7.04 15.74 1.49
C ASP A 145 8.03 15.28 0.42
N VAL A 146 7.56 14.41 -0.48
CA VAL A 146 8.36 13.89 -1.59
C VAL A 146 7.67 14.24 -2.91
N PRO A 147 8.30 15.03 -3.78
CA PRO A 147 7.74 15.35 -5.08
C PRO A 147 7.66 14.11 -5.97
N SER A 148 6.76 14.15 -6.96
CA SER A 148 6.68 13.10 -7.99
C SER A 148 8.02 12.91 -8.69
N HIS A 149 8.20 11.73 -9.31
CA HIS A 149 9.41 11.38 -10.06
C HIS A 149 10.66 11.49 -9.19
N SER A 150 10.66 10.78 -8.06
CA SER A 150 11.77 10.85 -7.10
C SER A 150 12.19 9.48 -6.58
N ILE A 151 13.48 9.37 -6.28
CA ILE A 151 14.05 8.28 -5.48
C ILE A 151 14.39 8.82 -4.10
N VAL A 152 13.91 8.12 -3.07
CA VAL A 152 14.13 8.46 -1.66
C VAL A 152 14.93 7.36 -0.98
N PHE A 153 15.96 7.72 -0.24
CA PHE A 153 16.78 6.73 0.47
C PHE A 153 17.42 7.30 1.74
N GLY A 154 17.65 6.42 2.72
CA GLY A 154 18.41 6.73 3.93
C GLY A 154 17.61 7.18 5.14
N ASN A 155 18.32 7.42 6.25
CA ASN A 155 17.82 7.98 7.49
C ASN A 155 18.90 8.91 8.09
N PRO A 156 18.71 10.24 8.08
CA PRO A 156 17.62 10.96 7.45
C PRO A 156 17.53 10.74 5.94
N CYS A 157 16.34 10.86 5.37
CA CYS A 157 16.19 10.56 3.95
C CYS A 157 16.76 11.66 3.06
N VAL A 158 17.30 11.23 1.93
CA VAL A 158 17.73 12.07 0.82
C VAL A 158 16.78 11.84 -0.35
N ILE A 159 16.34 12.92 -0.99
CA ILE A 159 15.46 12.89 -2.15
C ILE A 159 16.26 13.28 -3.40
N LYS A 160 16.15 12.46 -4.45
CA LYS A 160 16.74 12.76 -5.77
C LYS A 160 15.67 12.66 -6.84
N HIS A 161 15.53 13.70 -7.64
CA HIS A 161 14.65 13.66 -8.80
C HIS A 161 15.13 12.64 -9.83
N ARG A 162 14.20 11.83 -10.36
CA ARG A 162 14.42 10.87 -11.42
C ARG A 162 13.13 10.60 -12.18
N GLU A 163 13.07 10.99 -13.44
CA GLU A 163 11.99 10.58 -14.34
C GLU A 163 11.89 9.05 -14.40
N ASN A 164 10.66 8.53 -14.40
CA ASN A 164 10.38 7.09 -14.36
C ASN A 164 11.10 6.38 -13.19
N ALA A 165 11.04 6.99 -12.00
CA ALA A 165 11.77 6.51 -10.81
C ALA A 165 11.42 5.06 -10.46
N THR A 166 10.19 4.61 -10.76
CA THR A 166 9.72 3.25 -10.49
C THR A 166 9.79 2.30 -11.69
N GLU A 167 10.43 2.71 -12.78
CA GLU A 167 10.65 1.86 -13.96
C GLU A 167 11.35 0.55 -13.56
N HIS A 168 10.84 -0.59 -14.05
CA HIS A 168 11.25 -1.95 -13.69
C HIS A 168 10.92 -2.40 -12.25
N TYR A 169 10.43 -1.52 -11.39
CA TYR A 169 10.00 -1.84 -10.02
C TYR A 169 8.48 -1.98 -9.90
N VAL A 170 7.74 -1.12 -10.61
CA VAL A 170 6.27 -1.14 -10.64
C VAL A 170 5.82 -1.61 -12.01
N ASN A 171 5.69 -2.93 -12.16
CA ASN A 171 5.32 -3.58 -13.42
C ASN A 171 3.82 -3.94 -13.43
N ASN A 172 3.30 -4.36 -14.62
CA ASN A 172 1.94 -4.86 -14.80
C ASN A 172 0.88 -3.91 -14.25
N CYS A 173 1.06 -2.61 -14.45
CA CYS A 173 0.14 -1.60 -13.95
C CYS A 173 -1.28 -1.80 -14.47
N TYR A 174 -2.25 -1.77 -13.55
CA TYR A 174 -3.65 -1.68 -13.92
C TYR A 174 -3.91 -0.35 -14.61
N SER A 175 -4.58 -0.37 -15.77
CA SER A 175 -5.10 0.81 -16.47
C SER A 175 -6.63 0.79 -16.46
N SER A 176 -7.26 1.93 -16.17
CA SER A 176 -8.72 2.05 -16.10
C SER A 176 -9.42 1.93 -17.45
N ASN A 177 -8.66 1.74 -18.55
CA ASN A 177 -9.15 1.71 -19.94
C ASN A 177 -9.23 0.29 -20.53
N GLN A 178 -9.26 -0.75 -19.71
CA GLN A 178 -9.51 -2.14 -20.14
C GLN A 178 -10.83 -2.66 -19.62
#